data_4ebf067838fa6898ba68ca384039bcd6
#
_entry.id   4ebf067838fa6898ba68ca384039bcd6
#
_cell.length_a   1.000
_cell.length_b   1.000
_cell.length_c   1.000
_cell.angle_alpha   90.00
_cell.angle_beta   90.00
_cell.angle_gamma   90.00
#
_symmetry.space_group_name_H-M   'P 1'
#
loop_
_entity.id
_entity.type
_entity.pdbx_description
1 polymer ?
#
loop_
_entity_poly.entity_id
_entity_poly.type
_entity_poly.pdbx_seq_one_letter_code
_entity_poly.pdbx_strand_id
1 'polypeptide(L)'
;DVVAALNAIAPYDWNSLLRARLEGHGPRAPLDGLARGGWRLAFSDESSPSVKEADSADNTRNFLYSLGVMLGKDGKVGEVFWDSVAFKAGLAPGTTVVAVNGKAYTHGRLQDALKAAKADPKLPTELLIRNADSFSTVRLDYHDGLRYPHLERIEKTPDLLSSILQPRLPPPAVKK
;
A
#
# COMPACT_ATOMS: atom_id res chain seq x y z
N ASP A 1 -6.43 -35.53 -9.54
CA ASP A 1 -5.76 -34.89 -8.42
C ASP A 1 -5.03 -33.63 -8.93
N VAL A 2 -5.28 -32.49 -8.26
CA VAL A 2 -4.72 -31.17 -8.63
C VAL A 2 -3.18 -31.22 -8.63
N VAL A 3 -2.57 -31.83 -7.61
CA VAL A 3 -1.11 -31.93 -7.49
C VAL A 3 -0.51 -32.73 -8.64
N ALA A 4 -1.16 -33.82 -9.05
CA ALA A 4 -0.69 -34.61 -10.20
C ALA A 4 -0.79 -33.82 -11.51
N ALA A 5 -1.87 -33.09 -11.73
CA ALA A 5 -2.03 -32.23 -12.90
C ALA A 5 -0.99 -31.10 -12.94
N LEU A 6 -0.71 -30.46 -11.83
CA LEU A 6 0.31 -29.42 -11.72
C LEU A 6 1.72 -29.99 -11.99
N ASN A 7 2.05 -31.16 -11.43
CA ASN A 7 3.33 -31.84 -11.66
C ASN A 7 3.53 -32.26 -13.12
N ALA A 8 2.47 -32.58 -13.83
CA ALA A 8 2.55 -32.90 -15.25
C ALA A 8 2.93 -31.70 -16.12
N ILE A 9 2.62 -30.47 -15.67
CA ILE A 9 2.94 -29.21 -16.36
C ILE A 9 4.30 -28.69 -15.92
N ALA A 10 4.54 -28.64 -14.61
CA ALA A 10 5.77 -28.12 -14.01
C ALA A 10 6.10 -28.92 -12.75
N PRO A 11 7.13 -29.76 -12.74
CA PRO A 11 7.55 -30.52 -11.57
C PRO A 11 7.97 -29.57 -10.43
N TYR A 12 7.26 -29.70 -9.28
CA TYR A 12 7.52 -28.89 -8.08
C TYR A 12 6.86 -29.55 -6.87
N ASP A 13 7.28 -29.23 -5.66
CA ASP A 13 6.59 -29.64 -4.45
C ASP A 13 5.30 -28.83 -4.21
N TRP A 14 4.32 -29.09 -5.08
CA TRP A 14 3.02 -28.45 -5.05
C TRP A 14 2.25 -28.74 -3.75
N ASN A 15 2.44 -29.93 -3.18
CA ASN A 15 1.74 -30.32 -1.94
C ASN A 15 2.15 -29.41 -0.78
N SER A 16 3.46 -29.26 -0.55
CA SER A 16 3.96 -28.38 0.50
C SER A 16 3.60 -26.91 0.24
N LEU A 17 3.65 -26.45 -1.01
CA LEU A 17 3.25 -25.09 -1.37
C LEU A 17 1.79 -24.84 -1.04
N LEU A 18 0.88 -25.72 -1.49
CA LEU A 18 -0.56 -25.53 -1.28
C LEU A 18 -0.92 -25.63 0.22
N ARG A 19 -0.31 -26.54 0.96
CA ARG A 19 -0.49 -26.62 2.41
C ARG A 19 0.00 -25.35 3.12
N ALA A 20 1.18 -24.88 2.79
CA ALA A 20 1.72 -23.64 3.38
C ALA A 20 0.82 -22.41 3.11
N ARG A 21 0.15 -22.37 1.94
CA ARG A 21 -0.81 -21.31 1.63
C ARG A 21 -2.14 -21.44 2.37
N LEU A 22 -2.61 -22.67 2.57
CA LEU A 22 -3.89 -22.96 3.23
C LEU A 22 -3.79 -22.86 4.75
N GLU A 23 -2.70 -23.39 5.31
CA GLU A 23 -2.50 -23.51 6.77
C GLU A 23 -1.70 -22.33 7.36
N GLY A 24 -1.12 -21.48 6.49
CA GLY A 24 -0.30 -20.36 6.92
C GLY A 24 -1.12 -19.24 7.56
N HIS A 25 -0.82 -18.93 8.83
CA HIS A 25 -1.43 -17.83 9.60
C HIS A 25 -0.47 -16.66 9.81
N GLY A 26 0.40 -16.41 8.85
CA GLY A 26 1.36 -15.30 8.92
C GLY A 26 0.68 -13.93 8.88
N PRO A 27 1.26 -12.90 9.53
CA PRO A 27 0.69 -11.55 9.60
C PRO A 27 0.78 -10.78 8.27
N ARG A 28 1.41 -11.35 7.26
CA ARG A 28 1.67 -10.69 5.96
C ARG A 28 1.38 -11.62 4.81
N ALA A 29 1.09 -11.01 3.64
CA ALA A 29 1.01 -11.74 2.38
C ALA A 29 2.33 -12.47 2.09
N PRO A 30 2.29 -13.69 1.55
CA PRO A 30 3.49 -14.45 1.21
C PRO A 30 4.17 -13.84 -0.02
N LEU A 31 5.39 -13.31 0.16
CA LEU A 31 6.17 -12.63 -0.89
C LEU A 31 7.26 -13.49 -1.51
N ASP A 32 7.40 -14.74 -1.08
CA ASP A 32 8.43 -15.68 -1.55
C ASP A 32 8.38 -15.94 -3.08
N GLY A 33 7.19 -15.87 -3.67
CA GLY A 33 7.03 -15.96 -5.13
C GLY A 33 7.69 -14.80 -5.88
N LEU A 34 7.60 -13.58 -5.34
CA LEU A 34 8.29 -12.41 -5.90
C LEU A 34 9.81 -12.59 -5.82
N ALA A 35 10.32 -13.06 -4.67
CA ALA A 35 11.75 -13.29 -4.48
C ALA A 35 12.28 -14.35 -5.45
N ARG A 36 11.58 -15.47 -5.64
CA ARG A 36 11.92 -16.47 -6.64
C ARG A 36 11.83 -15.93 -8.07
N GLY A 37 10.92 -14.98 -8.32
CA GLY A 37 10.79 -14.28 -9.59
C GLY A 37 11.87 -13.23 -9.84
N GLY A 38 12.81 -13.04 -8.91
CA GLY A 38 13.92 -12.10 -9.01
C GLY A 38 13.55 -10.66 -8.60
N TRP A 39 12.50 -10.48 -7.80
CA TRP A 39 12.01 -9.18 -7.36
C TRP A 39 11.72 -9.16 -5.86
N ARG A 40 11.79 -8.00 -5.25
CA ARG A 40 11.36 -7.80 -3.88
C ARG A 40 10.42 -6.60 -3.77
N LEU A 41 9.51 -6.65 -2.80
CA LEU A 41 8.70 -5.51 -2.41
C LEU A 41 9.56 -4.54 -1.61
N ALA A 42 9.62 -3.30 -2.06
CA ALA A 42 10.28 -2.19 -1.39
C ALA A 42 9.31 -1.01 -1.21
N PHE A 43 9.70 -0.01 -0.42
CA PHE A 43 8.91 1.18 -0.18
C PHE A 43 9.76 2.43 -0.38
N SER A 44 9.19 3.42 -1.04
CA SER A 44 9.77 4.75 -1.19
C SER A 44 8.82 5.82 -0.67
N ASP A 45 9.29 7.05 -0.58
CA ASP A 45 8.49 8.22 -0.21
C ASP A 45 7.80 8.87 -1.42
N GLU A 46 7.99 8.32 -2.61
CA GLU A 46 7.32 8.76 -3.84
C GLU A 46 6.35 7.68 -4.34
N SER A 47 5.12 8.10 -4.68
CA SER A 47 4.16 7.22 -5.32
C SER A 47 4.50 7.02 -6.80
N SER A 48 4.25 5.81 -7.31
CA SER A 48 4.41 5.50 -8.74
C SER A 48 3.44 6.32 -9.61
N PRO A 49 3.75 6.52 -10.90
CA PRO A 49 2.83 7.21 -11.82
C PRO A 49 1.43 6.59 -11.85
N SER A 50 1.34 5.26 -11.84
CA SER A 50 0.06 4.54 -11.83
C SER A 50 -0.77 4.78 -10.57
N VAL A 51 -0.12 4.88 -9.39
CA VAL A 51 -0.82 5.24 -8.14
C VAL A 51 -1.30 6.68 -8.18
N LYS A 52 -0.48 7.62 -8.70
CA LYS A 52 -0.88 9.03 -8.85
C LYS A 52 -2.09 9.18 -9.77
N GLU A 53 -2.11 8.43 -10.85
CA GLU A 53 -3.21 8.43 -11.82
C GLU A 53 -4.49 7.85 -11.21
N ALA A 54 -4.41 6.70 -10.54
CA ALA A 54 -5.53 6.10 -9.83
C ALA A 54 -6.08 7.03 -8.73
N ASP A 55 -5.23 7.58 -7.88
CA ASP A 55 -5.62 8.55 -6.85
C ASP A 55 -6.32 9.79 -7.46
N SER A 56 -5.88 10.22 -8.64
CA SER A 56 -6.50 11.34 -9.35
C SER A 56 -7.86 10.99 -9.92
N ALA A 57 -8.00 9.82 -10.56
CA ALA A 57 -9.24 9.34 -11.14
C ALA A 57 -10.33 9.11 -10.08
N ASP A 58 -9.96 8.52 -8.95
CA ASP A 58 -10.88 8.17 -7.87
C ASP A 58 -11.09 9.31 -6.87
N ASN A 59 -10.43 10.46 -7.04
CA ASN A 59 -10.40 11.55 -6.07
C ASN A 59 -9.98 11.11 -4.66
N THR A 60 -9.10 10.12 -4.57
CA THR A 60 -8.57 9.58 -3.33
C THR A 60 -7.16 10.10 -3.03
N ARG A 61 -6.70 9.81 -1.82
CA ARG A 61 -5.33 10.10 -1.37
C ARG A 61 -4.85 8.93 -0.53
N ASN A 62 -3.90 8.21 -1.09
CA ASN A 62 -3.43 6.93 -0.56
C ASN A 62 -2.38 7.13 0.53
N PHE A 63 -2.73 6.77 1.76
CA PHE A 63 -1.84 6.66 2.91
C PHE A 63 -1.89 5.25 3.52
N LEU A 64 -2.37 4.25 2.76
CA LEU A 64 -2.57 2.88 3.27
C LEU A 64 -1.29 2.25 3.82
N TYR A 65 -0.16 2.49 3.17
CA TYR A 65 1.12 1.90 3.60
C TYR A 65 1.91 2.79 4.58
N SER A 66 1.45 4.03 4.80
CA SER A 66 1.99 4.91 5.85
C SER A 66 1.16 4.78 7.11
N LEU A 67 -0.06 5.25 7.07
CA LEU A 67 -0.96 5.35 8.22
C LEU A 67 -1.99 4.22 8.28
N GLY A 68 -2.19 3.48 7.19
CA GLY A 68 -3.27 2.50 7.04
C GLY A 68 -4.62 3.14 6.73
N VAL A 69 -4.65 4.26 5.99
CA VAL A 69 -5.88 4.98 5.66
C VAL A 69 -5.89 5.46 4.20
N MET A 70 -7.06 5.37 3.58
CA MET A 70 -7.38 6.03 2.32
C MET A 70 -8.30 7.20 2.60
N LEU A 71 -7.93 8.39 2.12
CA LEU A 71 -8.71 9.62 2.28
C LEU A 71 -9.26 10.08 0.92
N GLY A 72 -10.46 10.65 0.94
CA GLY A 72 -10.95 11.46 -0.17
C GLY A 72 -10.19 12.80 -0.27
N LYS A 73 -10.31 13.46 -1.38
CA LYS A 73 -9.71 14.79 -1.60
C LYS A 73 -10.17 15.83 -0.55
N ASP A 74 -11.37 15.67 -0.05
CA ASP A 74 -12.00 16.50 1.01
C ASP A 74 -11.62 16.06 2.44
N GLY A 75 -10.76 15.05 2.61
CA GLY A 75 -10.36 14.51 3.89
C GLY A 75 -11.29 13.43 4.45
N LYS A 76 -12.33 13.04 3.71
CA LYS A 76 -13.24 11.97 4.15
C LYS A 76 -12.52 10.63 4.19
N VAL A 77 -12.65 9.90 5.28
CA VAL A 77 -12.07 8.57 5.45
C VAL A 77 -12.90 7.55 4.67
N GLY A 78 -12.28 6.90 3.69
CA GLY A 78 -12.89 5.84 2.88
C GLY A 78 -12.57 4.45 3.40
N GLU A 79 -11.27 4.17 3.63
CA GLU A 79 -10.79 2.86 4.05
C GLU A 79 -9.79 3.00 5.18
N VAL A 80 -9.84 2.10 6.15
CA VAL A 80 -8.88 2.01 7.26
C VAL A 80 -8.46 0.56 7.46
N PHE A 81 -7.17 0.29 7.45
CA PHE A 81 -6.65 -1.04 7.74
C PHE A 81 -6.76 -1.34 9.24
N TRP A 82 -7.22 -2.53 9.55
CA TRP A 82 -7.28 -3.04 10.91
C TRP A 82 -5.90 -2.96 11.58
N ASP A 83 -5.87 -2.61 12.86
CA ASP A 83 -4.67 -2.47 13.71
C ASP A 83 -3.61 -1.48 13.19
N SER A 84 -3.92 -0.66 12.19
CA SER A 84 -3.05 0.40 11.68
C SER A 84 -2.94 1.59 12.63
N VAL A 85 -2.03 2.51 12.33
CA VAL A 85 -1.89 3.79 13.07
C VAL A 85 -3.19 4.59 13.03
N ALA A 86 -3.82 4.69 11.86
CA ALA A 86 -5.09 5.39 11.70
C ALA A 86 -6.21 4.73 12.52
N PHE A 87 -6.29 3.38 12.49
CA PHE A 87 -7.26 2.62 13.28
C PHE A 87 -7.09 2.88 14.79
N LYS A 88 -5.84 2.79 15.29
CA LYS A 88 -5.52 3.02 16.71
C LYS A 88 -5.80 4.46 17.15
N ALA A 89 -5.70 5.41 16.24
CA ALA A 89 -6.06 6.80 16.47
C ALA A 89 -7.57 7.07 16.40
N GLY A 90 -8.40 6.04 16.13
CA GLY A 90 -9.85 6.17 16.09
C GLY A 90 -10.42 6.67 14.77
N LEU A 91 -9.63 6.66 13.67
CA LEU A 91 -10.18 6.93 12.36
C LEU A 91 -11.01 5.72 11.89
N ALA A 92 -12.16 6.01 11.30
CA ALA A 92 -13.06 5.00 10.75
C ALA A 92 -13.71 5.53 9.45
N PRO A 93 -14.17 4.65 8.56
CA PRO A 93 -14.94 5.06 7.40
C PRO A 93 -16.12 5.96 7.79
N GLY A 94 -16.28 7.08 7.08
CA GLY A 94 -17.28 8.11 7.38
C GLY A 94 -16.79 9.28 8.22
N THR A 95 -15.71 9.15 9.00
CA THR A 95 -15.03 10.29 9.61
C THR A 95 -14.41 11.21 8.55
N THR A 96 -14.18 12.47 8.92
CA THR A 96 -13.52 13.45 8.05
C THR A 96 -12.35 14.09 8.78
N VAL A 97 -11.16 14.06 8.16
CA VAL A 97 -10.01 14.83 8.63
C VAL A 97 -10.22 16.29 8.23
N VAL A 98 -10.42 17.16 9.21
CA VAL A 98 -10.74 18.60 9.01
C VAL A 98 -9.48 19.45 9.02
N ALA A 99 -8.52 19.12 9.88
CA ALA A 99 -7.27 19.85 9.99
C ALA A 99 -6.08 18.92 10.31
N VAL A 100 -4.89 19.38 9.96
CA VAL A 100 -3.59 18.78 10.27
C VAL A 100 -2.76 19.84 10.98
N ASN A 101 -2.28 19.55 12.19
CA ASN A 101 -1.47 20.45 13.02
C ASN A 101 -2.08 21.87 13.08
N GLY A 102 -3.37 21.95 13.36
CA GLY A 102 -4.14 23.19 13.52
C GLY A 102 -4.46 23.95 12.23
N LYS A 103 -4.09 23.43 11.04
CA LYS A 103 -4.39 24.04 9.73
C LYS A 103 -5.36 23.18 8.95
N ALA A 104 -6.28 23.80 8.18
CA ALA A 104 -7.26 23.09 7.37
C ALA A 104 -6.62 21.97 6.53
N TYR A 105 -7.27 20.83 6.44
CA TYR A 105 -6.76 19.68 5.73
C TYR A 105 -6.47 19.99 4.25
N THR A 106 -5.30 19.59 3.80
CA THR A 106 -4.99 19.34 2.40
C THR A 106 -4.10 18.10 2.33
N HIS A 107 -4.13 17.39 1.21
CA HIS A 107 -3.27 16.23 1.01
C HIS A 107 -1.78 16.56 1.24
N GLY A 108 -1.30 17.63 0.61
CA GLY A 108 0.10 18.07 0.78
C GLY A 108 0.45 18.38 2.23
N ARG A 109 -0.46 19.00 2.98
CA ARG A 109 -0.22 19.33 4.39
C ARG A 109 -0.05 18.09 5.26
N LEU A 110 -0.84 17.03 5.00
CA LEU A 110 -0.64 15.76 5.70
C LEU A 110 0.68 15.09 5.30
N GLN A 111 1.04 15.12 4.01
CA GLN A 111 2.33 14.60 3.54
C GLN A 111 3.50 15.34 4.21
N ASP A 112 3.44 16.68 4.26
CA ASP A 112 4.49 17.50 4.86
C ASP A 112 4.61 17.24 6.38
N ALA A 113 3.49 17.06 7.08
CA ALA A 113 3.48 16.70 8.50
C ALA A 113 4.15 15.35 8.73
N LEU A 114 3.86 14.33 7.90
CA LEU A 114 4.49 13.01 8.01
C LEU A 114 5.99 13.04 7.69
N LYS A 115 6.40 13.84 6.71
CA LYS A 115 7.83 14.05 6.40
C LYS A 115 8.55 14.75 7.55
N ALA A 116 7.92 15.78 8.13
CA ALA A 116 8.47 16.50 9.28
C ALA A 116 8.61 15.59 10.52
N ALA A 117 7.59 14.78 10.81
CA ALA A 117 7.62 13.82 11.92
C ALA A 117 8.68 12.71 11.72
N LYS A 118 9.01 12.34 10.48
CA LYS A 118 10.13 11.45 10.17
C LYS A 118 11.49 12.11 10.43
N ALA A 119 11.63 13.38 10.09
CA ALA A 119 12.86 14.13 10.28
C ALA A 119 13.12 14.46 11.76
N ASP A 120 12.06 14.76 12.52
CA ASP A 120 12.13 15.03 13.96
C ASP A 120 10.98 14.28 14.69
N PRO A 121 11.27 13.17 15.36
CA PRO A 121 10.25 12.39 16.09
C PRO A 121 9.56 13.14 17.23
N LYS A 122 10.03 14.33 17.62
CA LYS A 122 9.38 15.17 18.62
C LYS A 122 8.22 15.98 18.03
N LEU A 123 8.18 16.13 16.71
CA LEU A 123 7.09 16.86 16.07
C LEU A 123 5.84 15.96 15.99
N PRO A 124 4.73 16.37 16.58
CA PRO A 124 3.50 15.61 16.54
C PRO A 124 2.84 15.71 15.15
N THR A 125 2.16 14.67 14.73
CA THR A 125 1.15 14.74 13.69
C THR A 125 -0.22 14.67 14.36
N GLU A 126 -0.89 15.81 14.49
CA GLU A 126 -2.20 15.92 15.10
C GLU A 126 -3.27 16.15 14.02
N LEU A 127 -4.35 15.40 14.11
CA LEU A 127 -5.50 15.56 13.21
C LEU A 127 -6.71 16.04 14.01
N LEU A 128 -7.36 17.10 13.56
CA LEU A 128 -8.73 17.38 13.96
C LEU A 128 -9.65 16.56 13.06
N ILE A 129 -10.42 15.67 13.67
CA ILE A 129 -11.35 14.81 12.95
C ILE A 129 -12.79 15.19 13.35
N ARG A 130 -13.71 15.01 12.38
CA ARG A 130 -15.14 15.13 12.58
C ARG A 130 -15.81 13.78 12.37
N ASN A 131 -16.60 13.37 13.33
CA ASN A 131 -17.49 12.21 13.24
C ASN A 131 -18.93 12.68 13.50
N ALA A 132 -19.76 12.65 12.49
CA ALA A 132 -21.08 13.28 12.49
C ALA A 132 -21.00 14.78 12.87
N ASP A 133 -21.52 15.16 14.01
CA ASP A 133 -21.54 16.53 14.59
C ASP A 133 -20.43 16.76 15.63
N SER A 134 -19.66 15.74 15.96
CA SER A 134 -18.62 15.80 17.01
C SER A 134 -17.23 15.99 16.40
N PHE A 135 -16.41 16.81 17.08
CA PHE A 135 -15.01 17.04 16.74
C PHE A 135 -14.11 16.50 17.82
N SER A 136 -13.01 15.89 17.41
CA SER A 136 -11.95 15.46 18.34
C SER A 136 -10.57 15.64 17.71
N THR A 137 -9.57 15.89 18.56
CA THR A 137 -8.17 15.91 18.14
C THR A 137 -7.55 14.56 18.46
N VAL A 138 -6.93 13.94 17.47
CA VAL A 138 -6.19 12.69 17.61
C VAL A 138 -4.74 12.90 17.25
N ARG A 139 -3.85 12.23 17.97
CA ARG A 139 -2.41 12.25 17.69
C ARG A 139 -2.01 10.94 17.03
N LEU A 140 -1.27 11.05 15.94
CA LEU A 140 -0.70 9.89 15.24
C LEU A 140 0.71 9.62 15.79
N ASP A 141 0.91 8.43 16.35
CA ASP A 141 2.23 7.92 16.73
C ASP A 141 2.86 7.22 15.52
N TYR A 142 3.41 8.03 14.60
CA TYR A 142 3.97 7.55 13.34
C TYR A 142 5.12 8.45 12.87
N HIS A 143 6.28 7.83 12.65
CA HIS A 143 7.52 8.53 12.30
C HIS A 143 8.27 7.91 11.11
N ASP A 144 7.67 6.97 10.38
CA ASP A 144 8.31 6.33 9.22
C ASP A 144 8.19 7.15 7.93
N GLY A 145 7.44 8.25 7.93
CA GLY A 145 7.22 9.12 6.77
C GLY A 145 6.27 8.51 5.73
N LEU A 146 6.40 8.94 4.49
CA LEU A 146 5.58 8.38 3.41
C LEU A 146 6.13 7.02 2.96
N ARG A 147 5.20 6.11 2.64
CA ARG A 147 5.54 4.76 2.18
C ARG A 147 4.62 4.37 1.03
N TYR A 148 5.22 4.21 -0.15
CA TYR A 148 4.54 3.71 -1.34
C TYR A 148 5.23 2.44 -1.81
N PRO A 149 4.49 1.34 -2.05
CA PRO A 149 5.06 0.08 -2.46
C PRO A 149 5.53 0.13 -3.92
N HIS A 150 6.68 -0.49 -4.18
CA HIS A 150 7.18 -0.75 -5.53
C HIS A 150 8.00 -2.03 -5.54
N LEU A 151 8.27 -2.55 -6.74
CA LEU A 151 9.10 -3.72 -6.91
C LEU A 151 10.52 -3.30 -7.29
N GLU A 152 11.51 -3.91 -6.62
CA GLU A 152 12.92 -3.77 -6.93
C GLU A 152 13.50 -5.08 -7.43
N ARG A 153 14.39 -5.00 -8.42
CA ARG A 153 15.14 -6.16 -8.89
C ARG A 153 16.09 -6.67 -7.81
N ILE A 154 16.15 -7.98 -7.65
CA ILE A 154 17.20 -8.64 -6.89
C ILE A 154 18.33 -8.91 -7.85
N GLU A 155 19.49 -8.28 -7.62
CA GLU A 155 20.66 -8.45 -8.47
C GLU A 155 21.10 -9.92 -8.57
N LYS A 156 21.66 -10.30 -9.73
CA LYS A 156 22.19 -11.62 -10.01
C LYS A 156 21.17 -12.77 -9.92
N THR A 157 19.88 -12.47 -9.95
CA THR A 157 18.79 -13.46 -10.03
C THR A 157 18.12 -13.44 -11.40
N PRO A 158 17.56 -14.54 -11.89
CA PRO A 158 16.76 -14.56 -13.12
C PRO A 158 15.56 -13.63 -13.00
N ASP A 159 15.21 -12.94 -14.09
CA ASP A 159 14.02 -12.10 -14.17
C ASP A 159 12.83 -12.91 -14.70
N LEU A 160 12.23 -13.72 -13.83
CA LEU A 160 11.09 -14.54 -14.21
C LEU A 160 9.78 -13.74 -14.24
N LEU A 161 9.65 -12.71 -13.40
CA LEU A 161 8.44 -11.90 -13.35
C LEU A 161 8.24 -11.13 -14.65
N SER A 162 9.26 -10.49 -15.18
CA SER A 162 9.18 -9.81 -16.47
C SER A 162 8.87 -10.77 -17.61
N SER A 163 9.42 -11.99 -17.58
CA SER A 163 9.12 -13.02 -18.57
C SER A 163 7.65 -13.44 -18.55
N ILE A 164 7.03 -13.54 -17.38
CA ILE A 164 5.60 -13.86 -17.22
C ILE A 164 4.71 -12.73 -17.75
N LEU A 165 5.13 -11.48 -17.57
CA LEU A 165 4.37 -10.29 -17.96
C LEU A 165 4.53 -9.91 -19.45
N GLN A 166 5.45 -10.54 -20.16
CA GLN A 166 5.62 -10.29 -21.60
C GLN A 166 4.37 -10.71 -22.38
N PRO A 167 3.92 -9.88 -23.34
CA PRO A 167 2.81 -10.24 -24.21
C PRO A 167 3.18 -11.47 -25.04
N ARG A 168 2.31 -12.48 -25.06
CA ARG A 168 2.51 -13.71 -25.85
C ARG A 168 2.21 -13.52 -27.33
N LEU A 169 1.47 -12.48 -27.68
CA LEU A 169 1.16 -12.12 -29.07
C LEU A 169 1.94 -10.86 -29.44
N PRO A 170 2.44 -10.77 -30.69
CA PRO A 170 3.04 -9.52 -31.13
C PRO A 170 2.00 -8.40 -31.10
N PRO A 171 2.41 -7.15 -30.84
CA PRO A 171 1.48 -6.04 -30.89
C PRO A 171 0.79 -5.97 -32.26
N PRO A 172 -0.50 -5.62 -32.32
CA PRO A 172 -1.20 -5.50 -33.60
C PRO A 172 -0.45 -4.50 -34.47
N ALA A 173 -0.28 -4.83 -35.76
CA ALA A 173 0.35 -3.95 -36.70
C ALA A 173 -0.40 -2.61 -36.74
N VAL A 174 0.27 -1.53 -36.36
CA VAL A 174 -0.28 -0.19 -36.51
C VAL A 174 -0.45 0.08 -38.00
N LYS A 175 -1.70 0.04 -38.49
CA LYS A 175 -2.01 0.52 -39.83
C LYS A 175 -1.68 2.00 -39.88
N LYS A 176 -0.65 2.33 -40.68
CA LYS A 176 -0.34 3.73 -41.02
C LYS A 176 -1.44 4.30 -41.91
#